data_64a5069a5613eee82046e1e8e5bb2384
#
_entry.id   64a5069a5613eee82046e1e8e5bb2384
#
_cell.length_a   1.000
_cell.length_b   1.000
_cell.length_c   1.000
_cell.angle_alpha   90.00
_cell.angle_beta   90.00
_cell.angle_gamma   90.00
#
_symmetry.space_group_name_H-M   'P 1'
#
loop_
_entity.id
_entity.type
_entity.pdbx_description
1 polymer ?
#
loop_
_entity_poly.entity_id
_entity_poly.type
_entity_poly.pdbx_seq_one_letter_code
_entity_poly.pdbx_strand_id
1 'polypeptide(L)'
;MRQDYVTIIGGGLAGTEAAWQLAERGFRVTLFEMRPVRTTDAHQTDRLAELVCSNSLKSDQHPSASWLLKQELRRLDSLLLRAAEVARVPGGQALTVDRVTFAEEVTRAIETHPRIEIRHEEITEVDPSQPTIIATGPLTSNALAASLSRFTGSDRLFFYDSISPIVDADTIDRSIAFAASRYDKSLDGTGDYLNCPFNKPEYEHFIDELMAAHAVDSHVPNDVPYFESCLPIEEIARRGRDTLRFGPMKPMGLTDPRTGRRPYAAVQLRQENLRADSYNLVGFQNHLKFGEQKRIMRLIPGLENAEFLRYGQIHRNTYINAPALLDGTLRLRAHPHVFFAGQISGVEGYVESIATGLVAGVNLAAQLAGEQLRPLPRETALGSLCHYISHADPRKYQPANIAFDLFPPLEPALKDRKERQTEICRLALEKLDEHMSVHA
;
A
#
# COMPACT_ATOMS: atom_id res chain seq x y z
N MET A 1 -5.01 38.33 -5.74
CA MET A 1 -6.07 37.45 -6.26
C MET A 1 -5.89 36.10 -5.57
N ARG A 2 -6.94 35.53 -4.92
CA ARG A 2 -6.85 34.15 -4.41
C ARG A 2 -6.55 33.23 -5.58
N GLN A 3 -5.55 32.38 -5.44
CA GLN A 3 -5.19 31.39 -6.43
C GLN A 3 -6.13 30.19 -6.19
N ASP A 4 -7.28 30.16 -6.92
CA ASP A 4 -8.34 29.17 -6.70
C ASP A 4 -8.09 27.84 -7.43
N TYR A 5 -6.97 27.73 -8.16
CA TYR A 5 -6.61 26.56 -8.96
C TYR A 5 -5.43 25.82 -8.36
N VAL A 6 -5.57 24.50 -8.26
CA VAL A 6 -4.54 23.59 -7.77
C VAL A 6 -4.26 22.51 -8.80
N THR A 7 -2.98 22.25 -9.04
CA THR A 7 -2.52 21.14 -9.88
C THR A 7 -2.20 19.93 -9.03
N ILE A 8 -2.69 18.76 -9.43
CA ILE A 8 -2.30 17.48 -8.85
C ILE A 8 -1.73 16.60 -9.97
N ILE A 9 -0.54 16.04 -9.75
CA ILE A 9 0.16 15.18 -10.71
C ILE A 9 0.12 13.74 -10.18
N GLY A 10 -0.64 12.87 -10.86
CA GLY A 10 -0.84 11.47 -10.54
C GLY A 10 -2.24 11.16 -9.99
N GLY A 11 -3.01 10.36 -10.71
CA GLY A 11 -4.38 9.91 -10.38
C GLY A 11 -4.44 8.62 -9.55
N GLY A 12 -3.37 8.31 -8.80
CA GLY A 12 -3.33 7.19 -7.86
C GLY A 12 -4.05 7.49 -6.53
N LEU A 13 -3.84 6.63 -5.51
CA LEU A 13 -4.48 6.73 -4.21
C LEU A 13 -4.29 8.10 -3.53
N ALA A 14 -3.05 8.59 -3.52
CA ALA A 14 -2.74 9.87 -2.85
C ALA A 14 -3.29 11.07 -3.62
N GLY A 15 -3.19 11.06 -4.96
CA GLY A 15 -3.64 12.19 -5.77
C GLY A 15 -5.16 12.32 -5.80
N THR A 16 -5.90 11.23 -5.88
CA THR A 16 -7.37 11.25 -5.84
C THR A 16 -7.89 11.67 -4.47
N GLU A 17 -7.26 11.20 -3.37
CA GLU A 17 -7.62 11.66 -2.02
C GLU A 17 -7.34 13.16 -1.86
N ALA A 18 -6.17 13.64 -2.31
CA ALA A 18 -5.82 15.06 -2.24
C ALA A 18 -6.77 15.94 -3.08
N ALA A 19 -7.14 15.47 -4.28
CA ALA A 19 -8.09 16.15 -5.16
C ALA A 19 -9.46 16.31 -4.49
N TRP A 20 -9.96 15.24 -3.88
CA TRP A 20 -11.19 15.25 -3.12
C TRP A 20 -11.15 16.26 -1.96
N GLN A 21 -10.12 16.20 -1.14
CA GLN A 21 -9.97 17.06 0.03
C GLN A 21 -9.91 18.55 -0.33
N LEU A 22 -9.24 18.90 -1.41
CA LEU A 22 -9.19 20.27 -1.94
C LEU A 22 -10.53 20.72 -2.51
N ALA A 23 -11.18 19.89 -3.29
CA ALA A 23 -12.44 20.20 -3.96
C ALA A 23 -13.59 20.39 -2.96
N GLU A 24 -13.67 19.55 -1.90
CA GLU A 24 -14.63 19.69 -0.81
C GLU A 24 -14.43 21.00 -0.02
N ARG A 25 -13.18 21.53 0.01
CA ARG A 25 -12.86 22.83 0.63
C ARG A 25 -13.00 24.02 -0.34
N GLY A 26 -13.60 23.80 -1.52
CA GLY A 26 -14.00 24.84 -2.46
C GLY A 26 -12.98 25.21 -3.52
N PHE A 27 -11.80 24.56 -3.56
CA PHE A 27 -10.79 24.82 -4.57
C PHE A 27 -11.09 24.08 -5.88
N ARG A 28 -10.68 24.65 -7.01
CA ARG A 28 -10.71 23.99 -8.31
C ARG A 28 -9.42 23.20 -8.51
N VAL A 29 -9.56 21.96 -8.92
CA VAL A 29 -8.46 21.02 -9.05
C VAL A 29 -8.34 20.56 -10.50
N THR A 30 -7.13 20.62 -11.06
CA THR A 30 -6.79 19.90 -12.28
C THR A 30 -5.94 18.69 -11.88
N LEU A 31 -6.50 17.50 -12.06
CA LEU A 31 -5.83 16.22 -11.79
C LEU A 31 -5.26 15.65 -13.08
N PHE A 32 -3.94 15.56 -13.17
CA PHE A 32 -3.24 14.96 -14.30
C PHE A 32 -2.97 13.49 -14.04
N GLU A 33 -3.44 12.63 -14.94
CA GLU A 33 -3.17 11.20 -14.98
C GLU A 33 -2.61 10.85 -16.35
N MET A 34 -1.44 10.21 -16.41
CA MET A 34 -0.81 9.88 -17.69
C MET A 34 -1.49 8.76 -18.47
N ARG A 35 -2.26 7.89 -17.81
CA ARG A 35 -3.04 6.84 -18.46
C ARG A 35 -4.33 7.41 -19.07
N PRO A 36 -4.81 6.90 -20.18
CA PRO A 36 -4.26 5.81 -21.01
C PRO A 36 -3.18 6.25 -22.00
N VAL A 37 -2.83 7.56 -22.06
CA VAL A 37 -1.86 8.08 -23.04
C VAL A 37 -0.48 7.42 -22.87
N ARG A 38 -0.07 7.23 -21.62
CA ARG A 38 1.12 6.48 -21.24
C ARG A 38 0.80 5.49 -20.14
N THR A 39 1.05 4.22 -20.41
CA THR A 39 0.85 3.12 -19.46
C THR A 39 2.10 2.85 -18.62
N THR A 40 1.94 2.07 -17.56
CA THR A 40 3.05 1.53 -16.75
C THR A 40 2.99 0.00 -16.78
N ASP A 41 4.08 -0.65 -16.40
CA ASP A 41 4.13 -2.12 -16.38
C ASP A 41 3.20 -2.76 -15.32
N ALA A 42 2.75 -2.00 -14.31
CA ALA A 42 1.94 -2.50 -13.21
C ALA A 42 0.43 -2.28 -13.39
N HIS A 43 0.04 -1.17 -14.00
CA HIS A 43 -1.37 -0.84 -14.19
C HIS A 43 -1.99 -1.62 -15.35
N GLN A 44 -3.25 -2.01 -15.21
CA GLN A 44 -4.01 -2.79 -16.19
C GLN A 44 -5.15 -1.97 -16.83
N THR A 45 -5.56 -0.89 -16.18
CA THR A 45 -6.69 -0.05 -16.59
C THR A 45 -6.30 1.43 -16.62
N ASP A 46 -7.19 2.26 -17.14
CA ASP A 46 -7.12 3.72 -17.10
C ASP A 46 -7.82 4.32 -15.86
N ARG A 47 -8.43 3.47 -15.02
CA ARG A 47 -9.16 3.91 -13.83
C ARG A 47 -8.23 4.54 -12.81
N LEU A 48 -8.75 5.55 -12.10
CA LEU A 48 -8.05 6.18 -11.00
C LEU A 48 -7.92 5.24 -9.79
N ALA A 49 -6.95 5.49 -8.92
CA ALA A 49 -6.69 4.75 -7.69
C ALA A 49 -6.59 3.22 -7.86
N GLU A 50 -6.12 2.73 -9.01
CA GLU A 50 -5.95 1.29 -9.26
C GLU A 50 -4.95 0.67 -8.27
N LEU A 51 -5.35 -0.45 -7.65
CA LEU A 51 -4.51 -1.20 -6.73
C LEU A 51 -3.65 -2.20 -7.50
N VAL A 52 -2.36 -1.95 -7.62
CA VAL A 52 -1.46 -2.72 -8.52
C VAL A 52 -0.84 -3.96 -7.90
N CYS A 53 -0.53 -3.97 -6.60
CA CYS A 53 0.21 -5.05 -5.94
C CYS A 53 -0.71 -6.03 -5.22
N SER A 54 -1.58 -5.54 -4.35
CA SER A 54 -2.44 -6.31 -3.46
C SER A 54 -3.84 -5.69 -3.45
N ASN A 55 -4.85 -6.42 -2.96
CA ASN A 55 -6.17 -5.87 -2.71
C ASN A 55 -6.43 -5.61 -1.21
N SER A 56 -5.37 -5.62 -0.39
CA SER A 56 -5.47 -5.45 1.06
C SER A 56 -5.06 -4.05 1.50
N LEU A 57 -5.91 -3.42 2.29
CA LEU A 57 -5.64 -2.20 3.04
C LEU A 57 -5.18 -2.50 4.48
N LYS A 58 -4.50 -3.63 4.67
CA LYS A 58 -3.94 -4.09 5.95
C LYS A 58 -5.00 -4.35 7.04
N SER A 59 -4.53 -4.70 8.25
CA SER A 59 -5.41 -5.03 9.38
C SER A 59 -6.40 -3.91 9.71
N ASP A 60 -7.68 -4.26 9.85
CA ASP A 60 -8.75 -3.39 10.34
C ASP A 60 -9.19 -3.77 11.76
N GLN A 61 -8.33 -4.48 12.49
CA GLN A 61 -8.58 -4.93 13.85
C GLN A 61 -7.84 -4.09 14.89
N HIS A 62 -8.57 -3.66 15.91
CA HIS A 62 -8.03 -3.03 17.11
C HIS A 62 -7.32 -4.04 18.04
N PRO A 63 -6.19 -3.68 18.69
CA PRO A 63 -5.35 -2.53 18.43
C PRO A 63 -4.26 -2.84 17.39
N SER A 64 -4.26 -2.13 16.27
CA SER A 64 -3.14 -2.15 15.33
C SER A 64 -2.90 -0.76 14.75
N ALA A 65 -1.66 -0.45 14.40
CA ALA A 65 -1.32 0.88 13.86
C ALA A 65 -2.05 1.17 12.55
N SER A 66 -2.22 0.17 11.68
CA SER A 66 -2.99 0.33 10.44
C SER A 66 -4.50 0.50 10.67
N TRP A 67 -5.07 -0.12 11.71
CA TRP A 67 -6.43 0.16 12.14
C TRP A 67 -6.57 1.62 12.61
N LEU A 68 -5.66 2.08 13.47
CA LEU A 68 -5.65 3.43 13.97
C LEU A 68 -5.58 4.45 12.84
N LEU A 69 -4.66 4.29 11.89
CA LEU A 69 -4.55 5.18 10.73
C LEU A 69 -5.87 5.24 9.94
N LYS A 70 -6.54 4.09 9.73
CA LYS A 70 -7.86 4.07 9.09
C LYS A 70 -8.94 4.76 9.91
N GLN A 71 -8.93 4.64 11.25
CA GLN A 71 -9.87 5.37 12.09
C GLN A 71 -9.68 6.89 11.99
N GLU A 72 -8.45 7.35 11.94
CA GLU A 72 -8.14 8.77 11.73
C GLU A 72 -8.63 9.25 10.36
N LEU A 73 -8.36 8.47 9.29
CA LEU A 73 -8.85 8.77 7.94
C LEU A 73 -10.39 8.81 7.85
N ARG A 74 -11.10 7.88 8.54
CA ARG A 74 -12.56 7.89 8.61
C ARG A 74 -13.10 9.14 9.30
N ARG A 75 -12.45 9.61 10.37
CA ARG A 75 -12.81 10.85 11.08
C ARG A 75 -12.57 12.09 10.25
N LEU A 76 -11.60 12.05 9.35
CA LEU A 76 -11.26 13.14 8.42
C LEU A 76 -12.00 13.02 7.06
N ASP A 77 -13.01 12.18 6.98
CA ASP A 77 -13.89 11.99 5.83
C ASP A 77 -13.14 11.63 4.53
N SER A 78 -12.21 10.64 4.60
CA SER A 78 -11.50 10.13 3.45
C SER A 78 -12.45 9.51 2.41
N LEU A 79 -12.38 9.99 1.16
CA LEU A 79 -13.10 9.41 0.03
C LEU A 79 -12.73 7.94 -0.17
N LEU A 80 -11.42 7.65 -0.16
CA LEU A 80 -10.93 6.33 -0.50
C LEU A 80 -11.29 5.28 0.56
N LEU A 81 -11.38 5.67 1.84
CA LEU A 81 -11.87 4.76 2.88
C LEU A 81 -13.38 4.47 2.71
N ARG A 82 -14.18 5.45 2.28
CA ARG A 82 -15.60 5.21 1.94
C ARG A 82 -15.73 4.25 0.75
N ALA A 83 -14.96 4.47 -0.32
CA ALA A 83 -14.93 3.56 -1.47
C ALA A 83 -14.49 2.14 -1.08
N ALA A 84 -13.53 2.02 -0.16
CA ALA A 84 -13.06 0.72 0.34
C ALA A 84 -14.15 -0.04 1.12
N GLU A 85 -15.01 0.65 1.86
CA GLU A 85 -16.14 -0.01 2.55
C GLU A 85 -17.19 -0.53 1.56
N VAL A 86 -17.45 0.20 0.47
CA VAL A 86 -18.37 -0.24 -0.61
C VAL A 86 -17.80 -1.48 -1.33
N ALA A 87 -16.50 -1.49 -1.58
CA ALA A 87 -15.82 -2.55 -2.31
C ALA A 87 -15.34 -3.72 -1.43
N ARG A 88 -15.70 -3.76 -0.14
CA ARG A 88 -15.20 -4.75 0.84
C ARG A 88 -15.48 -6.19 0.40
N VAL A 89 -14.46 -7.03 0.50
CA VAL A 89 -14.52 -8.49 0.31
C VAL A 89 -13.97 -9.22 1.54
N PRO A 90 -14.31 -10.51 1.76
CA PRO A 90 -13.74 -11.31 2.84
C PRO A 90 -12.21 -11.32 2.81
N GLY A 91 -11.58 -11.08 3.96
CA GLY A 91 -10.11 -10.99 4.07
C GLY A 91 -9.59 -11.10 5.51
N GLY A 92 -10.29 -11.86 6.35
CA GLY A 92 -9.94 -12.07 7.76
C GLY A 92 -10.01 -10.77 8.56
N GLN A 93 -8.92 -10.42 9.21
CA GLN A 93 -8.80 -9.18 9.99
C GLN A 93 -8.35 -7.97 9.16
N ALA A 94 -8.17 -8.13 7.86
CA ALA A 94 -7.78 -7.05 6.97
C ALA A 94 -9.01 -6.41 6.30
N LEU A 95 -8.91 -5.12 6.01
CA LEU A 95 -9.78 -4.47 5.04
C LEU A 95 -9.29 -4.85 3.65
N THR A 96 -9.98 -5.77 3.00
CA THR A 96 -9.71 -6.21 1.62
C THR A 96 -10.82 -5.76 0.71
N VAL A 97 -10.51 -5.46 -0.52
CA VAL A 97 -11.46 -4.87 -1.47
C VAL A 97 -11.44 -5.58 -2.82
N ASP A 98 -12.57 -5.58 -3.48
CA ASP A 98 -12.64 -5.81 -4.92
C ASP A 98 -11.96 -4.65 -5.64
N ARG A 99 -10.85 -4.92 -6.35
CA ARG A 99 -10.02 -3.88 -6.97
C ARG A 99 -10.77 -3.08 -8.03
N VAL A 100 -11.63 -3.77 -8.79
CA VAL A 100 -12.38 -3.15 -9.89
C VAL A 100 -13.43 -2.23 -9.31
N THR A 101 -14.26 -2.72 -8.40
CA THR A 101 -15.29 -1.93 -7.72
C THR A 101 -14.70 -0.74 -6.98
N PHE A 102 -13.56 -0.93 -6.29
CA PHE A 102 -12.88 0.15 -5.59
C PHE A 102 -12.43 1.27 -6.54
N ALA A 103 -11.74 0.90 -7.63
CA ALA A 103 -11.26 1.87 -8.61
C ALA A 103 -12.42 2.57 -9.34
N GLU A 104 -13.50 1.86 -9.65
CA GLU A 104 -14.72 2.43 -10.25
C GLU A 104 -15.39 3.46 -9.33
N GLU A 105 -15.56 3.14 -8.05
CA GLU A 105 -16.17 4.06 -7.08
C GLU A 105 -15.34 5.33 -6.92
N VAL A 106 -14.00 5.22 -6.82
CA VAL A 106 -13.12 6.39 -6.74
C VAL A 106 -13.17 7.20 -8.04
N THR A 107 -13.05 6.54 -9.20
CA THR A 107 -13.09 7.21 -10.51
C THR A 107 -14.39 7.98 -10.68
N ARG A 108 -15.53 7.34 -10.42
CA ARG A 108 -16.86 7.96 -10.50
C ARG A 108 -16.98 9.18 -9.58
N ALA A 109 -16.51 9.09 -8.33
CA ALA A 109 -16.59 10.19 -7.39
C ALA A 109 -15.76 11.41 -7.86
N ILE A 110 -14.57 11.18 -8.41
CA ILE A 110 -13.69 12.24 -8.91
C ILE A 110 -14.24 12.85 -10.22
N GLU A 111 -14.69 12.03 -11.18
CA GLU A 111 -15.25 12.49 -12.46
C GLU A 111 -16.53 13.30 -12.31
N THR A 112 -17.37 12.95 -11.35
CA THR A 112 -18.64 13.64 -11.12
C THR A 112 -18.52 14.89 -10.24
N HIS A 113 -17.34 15.13 -9.65
CA HIS A 113 -17.16 16.28 -8.77
C HIS A 113 -17.02 17.59 -9.56
N PRO A 114 -17.85 18.63 -9.32
CA PRO A 114 -17.94 19.83 -10.17
C PRO A 114 -16.70 20.74 -10.12
N ARG A 115 -15.78 20.51 -9.19
CA ARG A 115 -14.54 21.28 -9.03
C ARG A 115 -13.29 20.51 -9.44
N ILE A 116 -13.41 19.28 -9.94
CA ILE A 116 -12.26 18.47 -10.37
C ILE A 116 -12.33 18.29 -11.88
N GLU A 117 -11.27 18.69 -12.56
CA GLU A 117 -11.04 18.42 -13.98
C GLU A 117 -9.94 17.36 -14.11
N ILE A 118 -10.23 16.23 -14.75
CA ILE A 118 -9.23 15.21 -15.05
C ILE A 118 -8.64 15.50 -16.42
N ARG A 119 -7.30 15.47 -16.52
CA ARG A 119 -6.56 15.54 -17.78
C ARG A 119 -5.69 14.31 -17.95
N HIS A 120 -5.91 13.61 -19.04
CA HIS A 120 -5.10 12.45 -19.42
C HIS A 120 -3.87 12.93 -20.17
N GLU A 121 -2.84 13.31 -19.41
CA GLU A 121 -1.62 13.88 -19.94
C GLU A 121 -0.43 13.54 -19.04
N GLU A 122 0.74 13.26 -19.65
CA GLU A 122 1.99 13.10 -18.91
C GLU A 122 2.59 14.48 -18.61
N ILE A 123 2.71 14.81 -17.35
CA ILE A 123 3.47 15.98 -16.90
C ILE A 123 4.93 15.60 -16.75
N THR A 124 5.80 16.34 -17.39
CA THR A 124 7.26 16.09 -17.39
C THR A 124 8.06 17.14 -16.62
N GLU A 125 7.43 18.29 -16.31
CA GLU A 125 8.05 19.38 -15.57
C GLU A 125 7.06 19.99 -14.57
N VAL A 126 7.56 20.51 -13.45
CA VAL A 126 6.78 21.13 -12.39
C VAL A 126 7.07 22.63 -12.36
N ASP A 127 6.02 23.46 -12.39
CA ASP A 127 6.15 24.90 -12.15
C ASP A 127 6.08 25.16 -10.64
N PRO A 128 7.21 25.58 -10.00
CA PRO A 128 7.25 25.80 -8.56
C PRO A 128 6.45 27.01 -8.09
N SER A 129 6.02 27.87 -8.99
CA SER A 129 5.21 29.06 -8.67
C SER A 129 3.72 28.72 -8.51
N GLN A 130 3.28 27.54 -8.95
CA GLN A 130 1.88 27.11 -8.91
C GLN A 130 1.62 26.16 -7.74
N PRO A 131 0.45 26.28 -7.08
CA PRO A 131 0.04 25.31 -6.08
C PRO A 131 -0.06 23.91 -6.67
N THR A 132 0.84 23.03 -6.26
CA THR A 132 0.98 21.69 -6.87
C THR A 132 1.17 20.61 -5.82
N ILE A 133 0.45 19.49 -5.97
CA ILE A 133 0.71 18.26 -5.24
C ILE A 133 1.28 17.21 -6.19
N ILE A 134 2.47 16.70 -5.89
CA ILE A 134 3.12 15.61 -6.63
C ILE A 134 2.77 14.30 -5.94
N ALA A 135 1.92 13.50 -6.58
CA ALA A 135 1.35 12.25 -6.06
C ALA A 135 1.49 11.09 -7.05
N THR A 136 2.59 11.06 -7.80
CA THR A 136 2.84 10.15 -8.92
C THR A 136 3.14 8.71 -8.51
N GLY A 137 3.19 8.45 -7.21
CA GLY A 137 3.43 7.11 -6.68
C GLY A 137 4.81 6.55 -7.03
N PRO A 138 4.96 5.21 -6.98
CA PRO A 138 6.25 4.55 -7.18
C PRO A 138 6.67 4.49 -8.65
N LEU A 139 5.72 4.53 -9.57
CA LEU A 139 5.94 4.35 -11.02
C LEU A 139 5.94 5.70 -11.76
N THR A 140 6.53 6.70 -11.15
CA THR A 140 6.75 8.03 -11.75
C THR A 140 7.49 7.89 -13.08
N SER A 141 7.02 8.59 -14.12
CA SER A 141 7.64 8.54 -15.44
C SER A 141 9.12 8.96 -15.41
N ASN A 142 9.94 8.39 -16.27
CA ASN A 142 11.36 8.72 -16.31
C ASN A 142 11.63 10.20 -16.58
N ALA A 143 10.80 10.85 -17.40
CA ALA A 143 10.93 12.27 -17.73
C ALA A 143 10.65 13.14 -16.49
N LEU A 144 9.51 12.94 -15.83
CA LEU A 144 9.18 13.66 -14.61
C LEU A 144 10.18 13.36 -13.49
N ALA A 145 10.56 12.10 -13.31
CA ALA A 145 11.51 11.69 -12.29
C ALA A 145 12.90 12.35 -12.50
N ALA A 146 13.37 12.53 -13.74
CA ALA A 146 14.59 13.30 -14.05
C ALA A 146 14.40 14.80 -13.76
N SER A 147 13.23 15.35 -14.07
CA SER A 147 12.87 16.73 -13.73
C SER A 147 12.87 16.96 -12.22
N LEU A 148 12.26 16.05 -11.44
CA LEU A 148 12.22 16.13 -9.98
C LEU A 148 13.62 16.08 -9.35
N SER A 149 14.55 15.27 -9.87
CA SER A 149 15.94 15.28 -9.38
C SER A 149 16.61 16.63 -9.58
N ARG A 150 16.45 17.26 -10.75
CA ARG A 150 16.98 18.61 -11.01
C ARG A 150 16.28 19.66 -10.15
N PHE A 151 14.97 19.57 -10.03
CA PHE A 151 14.14 20.49 -9.27
C PHE A 151 14.43 20.49 -7.76
N THR A 152 14.64 19.30 -7.18
CA THR A 152 14.94 19.15 -5.75
C THR A 152 16.42 19.26 -5.42
N GLY A 153 17.31 19.22 -6.43
CA GLY A 153 18.76 19.17 -6.23
C GLY A 153 19.24 17.91 -5.52
N SER A 154 18.42 16.87 -5.49
CA SER A 154 18.68 15.61 -4.78
C SER A 154 18.56 14.41 -5.70
N ASP A 155 19.46 13.45 -5.55
CA ASP A 155 19.37 12.18 -6.24
C ASP A 155 18.09 11.42 -5.81
N ARG A 156 17.51 10.71 -6.77
CA ARG A 156 16.37 9.84 -6.53
C ARG A 156 16.82 8.61 -5.76
N LEU A 157 16.04 8.25 -4.76
CA LEU A 157 16.14 6.96 -4.12
C LEU A 157 15.19 5.97 -4.82
N PHE A 158 15.54 4.71 -4.83
CA PHE A 158 14.69 3.67 -5.38
C PHE A 158 14.89 2.35 -4.63
N PHE A 159 13.84 1.53 -4.66
CA PHE A 159 13.87 0.15 -4.21
C PHE A 159 13.10 -0.72 -5.20
N TYR A 160 13.26 -2.02 -5.10
CA TYR A 160 12.52 -2.97 -5.92
C TYR A 160 11.41 -3.63 -5.12
N ASP A 161 10.26 -3.76 -5.76
CA ASP A 161 9.08 -4.44 -5.23
C ASP A 161 8.61 -5.48 -6.25
N SER A 162 7.87 -6.47 -5.81
CA SER A 162 7.30 -7.48 -6.69
C SER A 162 5.85 -7.80 -6.35
N ILE A 163 5.11 -8.19 -7.36
CA ILE A 163 3.69 -8.52 -7.27
C ILE A 163 3.53 -10.02 -7.07
N SER A 164 2.53 -10.41 -6.26
CA SER A 164 2.16 -11.82 -6.09
C SER A 164 1.29 -12.31 -7.25
N PRO A 165 1.40 -13.60 -7.64
CA PRO A 165 0.55 -14.22 -8.66
C PRO A 165 -0.92 -14.26 -8.26
N ILE A 166 -1.81 -14.23 -9.28
CA ILE A 166 -3.25 -14.41 -9.15
C ILE A 166 -3.66 -15.66 -9.93
N VAL A 167 -4.46 -16.51 -9.31
CA VAL A 167 -4.93 -17.79 -9.85
C VAL A 167 -6.44 -17.74 -10.10
N ASP A 168 -6.88 -18.40 -11.19
CA ASP A 168 -8.29 -18.62 -11.51
C ASP A 168 -8.91 -19.60 -10.50
N ALA A 169 -10.04 -19.21 -9.92
CA ALA A 169 -10.73 -19.95 -8.87
C ALA A 169 -11.23 -21.33 -9.30
N ASP A 170 -11.66 -21.45 -10.56
CA ASP A 170 -12.23 -22.70 -11.10
C ASP A 170 -11.14 -23.77 -11.32
N THR A 171 -9.89 -23.37 -11.33
CA THR A 171 -8.75 -24.26 -11.51
C THR A 171 -8.06 -24.71 -10.22
N ILE A 172 -8.59 -24.25 -9.05
CA ILE A 172 -8.10 -24.65 -7.73
C ILE A 172 -8.79 -25.96 -7.31
N ASP A 173 -8.00 -26.96 -6.97
CA ASP A 173 -8.54 -28.22 -6.43
C ASP A 173 -9.05 -28.03 -4.98
N ARG A 174 -10.36 -27.86 -4.87
CA ARG A 174 -11.07 -27.69 -3.59
C ARG A 174 -11.13 -28.96 -2.73
N SER A 175 -10.74 -30.10 -3.25
CA SER A 175 -10.60 -31.33 -2.46
C SER A 175 -9.32 -31.30 -1.61
N ILE A 176 -8.35 -30.47 -2.00
CA ILE A 176 -7.07 -30.27 -1.33
C ILE A 176 -7.06 -28.92 -0.58
N ALA A 177 -7.35 -27.84 -1.30
CA ALA A 177 -7.41 -26.49 -0.71
C ALA A 177 -8.69 -26.32 0.13
N PHE A 178 -8.56 -25.93 1.38
CA PHE A 178 -9.67 -25.78 2.31
C PHE A 178 -9.86 -24.35 2.80
N ALA A 179 -11.12 -23.96 3.03
CA ALA A 179 -11.47 -22.65 3.54
C ALA A 179 -11.27 -22.60 5.07
N ALA A 180 -10.44 -21.69 5.55
CA ALA A 180 -10.27 -21.40 6.98
C ALA A 180 -9.56 -20.07 7.20
N SER A 181 -9.85 -19.43 8.32
CA SER A 181 -9.07 -18.32 8.87
C SER A 181 -8.18 -18.81 10.00
N ARG A 182 -6.97 -18.28 10.11
CA ARG A 182 -6.05 -18.66 11.19
C ARG A 182 -6.65 -18.34 12.56
N TYR A 183 -6.64 -19.34 13.47
CA TYR A 183 -7.23 -19.25 14.81
C TYR A 183 -8.73 -18.92 14.80
N ASP A 184 -9.43 -19.30 13.73
CA ASP A 184 -10.86 -19.02 13.51
C ASP A 184 -11.21 -17.52 13.63
N LYS A 185 -10.22 -16.65 13.33
CA LYS A 185 -10.37 -15.20 13.39
C LYS A 185 -10.79 -14.67 12.03
N SER A 186 -12.08 -14.66 11.79
CA SER A 186 -12.71 -13.92 10.68
C SER A 186 -13.68 -12.88 11.24
N LEU A 187 -14.08 -11.90 10.41
CA LEU A 187 -15.03 -10.86 10.83
C LEU A 187 -16.46 -11.42 10.89
N ASP A 188 -16.78 -12.42 10.08
CA ASP A 188 -18.11 -12.99 9.89
C ASP A 188 -18.21 -14.48 10.26
N GLY A 189 -17.14 -15.08 10.78
CA GLY A 189 -17.08 -16.49 11.17
C GLY A 189 -16.91 -17.46 10.00
N THR A 190 -16.73 -16.95 8.78
CA THR A 190 -16.42 -17.75 7.59
C THR A 190 -14.92 -17.97 7.42
N GLY A 191 -14.54 -18.98 6.64
CA GLY A 191 -13.14 -19.21 6.28
C GLY A 191 -12.71 -18.25 5.15
N ASP A 192 -12.12 -17.11 5.50
CA ASP A 192 -11.82 -16.04 4.55
C ASP A 192 -10.69 -16.32 3.56
N TYR A 193 -9.92 -17.39 3.81
CA TYR A 193 -8.82 -17.79 2.95
C TYR A 193 -9.00 -19.24 2.52
N LEU A 194 -8.58 -19.54 1.30
CA LEU A 194 -8.29 -20.92 0.93
C LEU A 194 -6.85 -21.22 1.31
N ASN A 195 -6.64 -22.37 1.93
CA ASN A 195 -5.34 -22.81 2.42
C ASN A 195 -4.91 -24.06 1.68
N CYS A 196 -3.77 -23.99 1.02
CA CYS A 196 -3.11 -25.08 0.32
C CYS A 196 -2.08 -25.73 1.27
N PRO A 197 -2.40 -26.88 1.89
CA PRO A 197 -1.57 -27.48 2.93
C PRO A 197 -0.46 -28.33 2.34
N PHE A 198 0.74 -28.22 2.89
CA PHE A 198 1.88 -29.07 2.59
C PHE A 198 2.13 -30.09 3.70
N ASN A 199 2.49 -31.32 3.35
CA ASN A 199 3.25 -32.18 4.22
C ASN A 199 4.76 -31.87 4.14
N LYS A 200 5.58 -32.54 4.97
CA LYS A 200 7.02 -32.24 5.01
C LYS A 200 7.75 -32.58 3.71
N PRO A 201 7.57 -33.75 3.10
CA PRO A 201 8.20 -34.07 1.81
C PRO A 201 7.83 -33.11 0.67
N GLU A 202 6.55 -32.74 0.56
CA GLU A 202 6.08 -31.76 -0.44
C GLU A 202 6.73 -30.40 -0.24
N TYR A 203 6.85 -29.95 1.00
CA TYR A 203 7.49 -28.67 1.32
C TYR A 203 8.98 -28.70 0.97
N GLU A 204 9.69 -29.76 1.36
CA GLU A 204 11.12 -29.92 1.06
C GLU A 204 11.37 -29.92 -0.45
N HIS A 205 10.55 -30.64 -1.21
CA HIS A 205 10.62 -30.64 -2.68
C HIS A 205 10.33 -29.25 -3.26
N PHE A 206 9.28 -28.57 -2.77
CA PHE A 206 8.98 -27.21 -3.21
C PHE A 206 10.16 -26.24 -2.98
N ILE A 207 10.81 -26.30 -1.82
CA ILE A 207 11.97 -25.47 -1.50
C ILE A 207 13.16 -25.80 -2.43
N ASP A 208 13.44 -27.07 -2.68
CA ASP A 208 14.55 -27.48 -3.56
C ASP A 208 14.34 -26.96 -4.99
N GLU A 209 13.13 -27.11 -5.51
CA GLU A 209 12.77 -26.63 -6.85
C GLU A 209 12.76 -25.10 -6.93
N LEU A 210 12.28 -24.40 -5.89
CA LEU A 210 12.29 -22.95 -5.80
C LEU A 210 13.73 -22.41 -5.81
N MET A 211 14.63 -23.04 -5.06
CA MET A 211 16.05 -22.64 -4.98
C MET A 211 16.82 -22.91 -6.28
N ALA A 212 16.38 -23.90 -7.06
CA ALA A 212 16.96 -24.24 -8.36
C ALA A 212 16.36 -23.41 -9.51
N ALA A 213 15.24 -22.71 -9.27
CA ALA A 213 14.52 -21.97 -10.30
C ALA A 213 15.32 -20.77 -10.83
N HIS A 214 15.15 -20.48 -12.11
CA HIS A 214 15.79 -19.34 -12.76
C HIS A 214 14.99 -18.05 -12.51
N ALA A 215 15.64 -17.09 -11.89
CA ALA A 215 15.14 -15.73 -11.79
C ALA A 215 15.32 -14.95 -13.12
N VAL A 216 14.56 -13.88 -13.27
CA VAL A 216 14.81 -12.90 -14.33
C VAL A 216 16.18 -12.28 -14.05
N ASP A 217 17.04 -12.21 -15.08
CA ASP A 217 18.31 -11.50 -14.97
C ASP A 217 18.02 -10.05 -14.59
N SER A 218 18.12 -9.76 -13.31
CA SER A 218 17.89 -8.42 -12.82
C SER A 218 19.07 -7.56 -13.25
N HIS A 219 18.82 -6.54 -14.08
CA HIS A 219 19.72 -5.38 -14.18
C HIS A 219 19.72 -4.58 -12.86
N VAL A 220 19.32 -5.22 -11.76
CA VAL A 220 19.35 -4.68 -10.41
C VAL A 220 20.79 -4.78 -9.94
N PRO A 221 21.48 -3.66 -9.71
CA PRO A 221 22.77 -3.71 -9.04
C PRO A 221 22.62 -4.47 -7.71
N ASN A 222 23.57 -5.31 -7.37
CA ASN A 222 23.56 -6.14 -6.15
C ASN A 222 23.43 -5.35 -4.85
N ASP A 223 23.50 -4.01 -4.91
CA ASP A 223 23.51 -3.09 -3.78
C ASP A 223 22.16 -2.41 -3.52
N VAL A 224 21.10 -2.71 -4.30
CA VAL A 224 19.79 -2.07 -4.10
C VAL A 224 18.94 -2.91 -3.18
N PRO A 225 18.52 -2.37 -2.02
CA PRO A 225 17.73 -3.12 -1.05
C PRO A 225 16.32 -3.37 -1.56
N TYR A 226 15.83 -4.60 -1.35
CA TYR A 226 14.40 -4.89 -1.39
C TYR A 226 13.71 -4.32 -0.15
N PHE A 227 12.46 -3.93 -0.29
CA PHE A 227 11.64 -3.63 0.86
C PHE A 227 11.32 -4.93 1.62
N GLU A 228 11.63 -4.99 2.92
CA GLU A 228 11.60 -6.24 3.71
C GLU A 228 10.22 -6.93 3.70
N SER A 229 9.13 -6.16 3.69
CA SER A 229 7.77 -6.73 3.64
C SER A 229 7.32 -7.22 2.26
N CYS A 230 8.10 -6.96 1.22
CA CYS A 230 7.83 -7.36 -0.17
C CYS A 230 8.96 -8.24 -0.74
N LEU A 231 9.74 -8.90 0.14
CA LEU A 231 10.79 -9.80 -0.28
C LEU A 231 10.24 -10.93 -1.14
N PRO A 232 10.90 -11.24 -2.27
CA PRO A 232 10.59 -12.40 -3.07
C PRO A 232 10.73 -13.70 -2.29
N ILE A 233 9.87 -14.68 -2.58
CA ILE A 233 9.88 -15.98 -1.85
C ILE A 233 11.21 -16.72 -2.01
N GLU A 234 11.87 -16.63 -3.16
CA GLU A 234 13.19 -17.21 -3.39
C GLU A 234 14.28 -16.54 -2.51
N GLU A 235 14.20 -15.24 -2.28
CA GLU A 235 15.11 -14.53 -1.37
C GLU A 235 14.86 -14.91 0.09
N ILE A 236 13.59 -15.08 0.48
CA ILE A 236 13.23 -15.58 1.81
C ILE A 236 13.75 -17.01 2.00
N ALA A 237 13.61 -17.88 0.98
CA ALA A 237 14.10 -19.26 1.01
C ALA A 237 15.62 -19.34 1.14
N ARG A 238 16.37 -18.44 0.48
CA ARG A 238 17.85 -18.36 0.60
C ARG A 238 18.34 -18.03 1.99
N ARG A 239 17.53 -17.32 2.79
CA ARG A 239 17.86 -17.03 4.21
C ARG A 239 17.77 -18.26 5.11
N GLY A 240 17.16 -19.34 4.64
CA GLY A 240 17.05 -20.63 5.33
C GLY A 240 15.85 -21.44 4.86
N ARG A 241 16.02 -22.77 4.79
CA ARG A 241 14.99 -23.69 4.26
C ARG A 241 13.63 -23.58 4.98
N ASP A 242 13.62 -23.29 6.25
CA ASP A 242 12.39 -23.18 7.05
C ASP A 242 11.83 -21.74 7.14
N THR A 243 12.53 -20.75 6.57
CA THR A 243 12.16 -19.32 6.73
C THR A 243 10.74 -19.04 6.20
N LEU A 244 10.35 -19.64 5.07
CA LEU A 244 8.99 -19.50 4.53
C LEU A 244 7.90 -20.00 5.49
N ARG A 245 8.18 -21.04 6.29
CA ARG A 245 7.24 -21.58 7.30
C ARG A 245 7.04 -20.67 8.51
N PHE A 246 7.95 -19.75 8.75
CA PHE A 246 7.82 -18.69 9.77
C PHE A 246 7.28 -17.38 9.19
N GLY A 247 7.19 -17.29 7.86
CA GLY A 247 6.69 -16.17 7.08
C GLY A 247 5.39 -16.49 6.33
N PRO A 248 5.37 -16.35 4.98
CA PRO A 248 4.16 -16.48 4.17
C PRO A 248 3.50 -17.87 4.22
N MET A 249 4.28 -18.94 4.42
CA MET A 249 3.76 -20.31 4.48
C MET A 249 3.52 -20.81 5.93
N LYS A 250 3.34 -19.90 6.89
CA LYS A 250 3.15 -20.26 8.31
C LYS A 250 1.90 -21.11 8.50
N PRO A 251 2.00 -22.32 9.12
CA PRO A 251 0.84 -23.21 9.30
C PRO A 251 0.08 -23.00 10.62
N MET A 252 0.55 -22.12 11.49
CA MET A 252 0.00 -21.90 12.82
C MET A 252 -1.46 -21.41 12.76
N GLY A 253 -2.33 -21.99 13.61
CA GLY A 253 -3.74 -21.64 13.68
C GLY A 253 -4.60 -22.22 12.57
N LEU A 254 -4.07 -23.18 11.79
CA LEU A 254 -4.80 -23.92 10.77
C LEU A 254 -4.88 -25.41 11.15
N THR A 255 -6.00 -26.02 10.82
CA THR A 255 -6.22 -27.48 10.89
C THR A 255 -6.70 -27.96 9.52
N ASP A 256 -5.97 -28.88 8.89
CA ASP A 256 -6.39 -29.50 7.63
C ASP A 256 -7.54 -30.47 7.92
N PRO A 257 -8.76 -30.23 7.38
CA PRO A 257 -9.91 -31.05 7.65
C PRO A 257 -9.78 -32.51 7.17
N ARG A 258 -8.90 -32.77 6.17
CA ARG A 258 -8.66 -34.12 5.64
C ARG A 258 -7.87 -34.99 6.61
N THR A 259 -7.00 -34.39 7.40
CA THR A 259 -6.12 -35.13 8.32
C THR A 259 -6.46 -34.91 9.79
N GLY A 260 -7.25 -33.88 10.10
CA GLY A 260 -7.52 -33.43 11.48
C GLY A 260 -6.29 -32.84 12.17
N ARG A 261 -5.22 -32.54 11.43
CA ARG A 261 -3.92 -32.10 11.97
C ARG A 261 -3.48 -30.78 11.35
N ARG A 262 -2.61 -30.08 12.05
CA ARG A 262 -1.92 -28.91 11.51
C ARG A 262 -1.01 -29.33 10.36
N PRO A 263 -1.09 -28.66 9.17
CA PRO A 263 -0.18 -28.92 8.06
C PRO A 263 1.27 -28.56 8.42
N TYR A 264 2.23 -29.09 7.67
CA TYR A 264 3.65 -28.74 7.86
C TYR A 264 3.93 -27.30 7.44
N ALA A 265 3.35 -26.88 6.32
CA ALA A 265 3.30 -25.51 5.83
C ALA A 265 1.95 -25.27 5.14
N ALA A 266 1.57 -24.03 4.87
CA ALA A 266 0.36 -23.73 4.12
C ALA A 266 0.51 -22.43 3.32
N VAL A 267 0.15 -22.45 2.05
CA VAL A 267 -0.03 -21.25 1.24
C VAL A 267 -1.45 -20.77 1.39
N GLN A 268 -1.62 -19.47 1.65
CA GLN A 268 -2.94 -18.85 1.74
C GLN A 268 -3.28 -18.15 0.44
N LEU A 269 -4.49 -18.40 -0.05
CA LEU A 269 -5.06 -17.74 -1.21
C LEU A 269 -6.16 -16.80 -0.71
N ARG A 270 -6.07 -15.53 -1.09
CA ARG A 270 -7.03 -14.49 -0.72
C ARG A 270 -7.89 -14.12 -1.91
N GLN A 271 -9.18 -14.02 -1.69
CA GLN A 271 -10.15 -13.60 -2.69
C GLN A 271 -9.82 -12.20 -3.23
N GLU A 272 -9.84 -12.03 -4.56
CA GLU A 272 -9.50 -10.80 -5.24
C GLU A 272 -10.71 -9.89 -5.53
N ASN A 273 -11.90 -10.48 -5.67
CA ASN A 273 -13.10 -9.75 -6.04
C ASN A 273 -14.38 -10.33 -5.40
N LEU A 274 -15.49 -9.60 -5.53
CA LEU A 274 -16.79 -10.01 -4.96
C LEU A 274 -17.33 -11.33 -5.52
N ARG A 275 -16.96 -11.70 -6.76
CA ARG A 275 -17.42 -12.93 -7.40
C ARG A 275 -16.68 -14.18 -6.93
N ALA A 276 -15.56 -14.00 -6.24
CA ALA A 276 -14.65 -15.08 -5.83
C ALA A 276 -14.15 -15.93 -7.02
N ASP A 277 -14.03 -15.32 -8.22
CA ASP A 277 -13.56 -16.00 -9.42
C ASP A 277 -12.03 -15.99 -9.56
N SER A 278 -11.32 -15.28 -8.69
CA SER A 278 -9.87 -15.21 -8.67
C SER A 278 -9.30 -15.06 -7.26
N TYR A 279 -8.10 -15.59 -7.05
CA TYR A 279 -7.42 -15.59 -5.76
C TYR A 279 -5.95 -15.18 -5.89
N ASN A 280 -5.49 -14.34 -4.97
CA ASN A 280 -4.09 -13.93 -4.84
C ASN A 280 -3.33 -14.86 -3.90
N LEU A 281 -2.12 -15.27 -4.30
CA LEU A 281 -1.20 -16.02 -3.45
C LEU A 281 -0.56 -15.06 -2.43
N VAL A 282 -0.98 -15.14 -1.18
CA VAL A 282 -0.57 -14.18 -0.14
C VAL A 282 0.92 -14.33 0.20
N GLY A 283 1.69 -13.24 -0.02
CA GLY A 283 3.11 -13.22 0.30
C GLY A 283 4.00 -14.01 -0.68
N PHE A 284 3.51 -14.27 -1.89
CA PHE A 284 4.22 -15.02 -2.94
C PHE A 284 4.78 -14.10 -4.04
N GLN A 285 5.22 -12.92 -3.66
CA GLN A 285 6.04 -12.07 -4.54
C GLN A 285 7.26 -12.86 -5.01
N ASN A 286 7.63 -12.74 -6.27
CA ASN A 286 8.76 -13.46 -6.83
C ASN A 286 9.35 -12.78 -8.06
N HIS A 287 10.59 -13.14 -8.41
CA HIS A 287 11.34 -12.68 -9.59
C HIS A 287 11.59 -13.78 -10.61
N LEU A 288 10.91 -14.90 -10.48
CA LEU A 288 11.11 -16.03 -11.35
C LEU A 288 10.71 -15.71 -12.80
N LYS A 289 11.39 -16.29 -13.78
CA LYS A 289 10.95 -16.25 -15.19
C LYS A 289 9.54 -16.84 -15.31
N PHE A 290 8.70 -16.36 -16.21
CA PHE A 290 7.30 -16.79 -16.33
C PHE A 290 7.13 -18.31 -16.38
N GLY A 291 7.97 -19.02 -17.15
CA GLY A 291 7.94 -20.49 -17.20
C GLY A 291 8.26 -21.15 -15.86
N GLU A 292 9.21 -20.59 -15.11
CA GLU A 292 9.56 -21.07 -13.78
C GLU A 292 8.45 -20.76 -12.78
N GLN A 293 7.82 -19.59 -12.84
CA GLN A 293 6.69 -19.26 -11.98
C GLN A 293 5.57 -20.30 -12.12
N LYS A 294 5.17 -20.62 -13.36
CA LYS A 294 4.17 -21.66 -13.62
C LYS A 294 4.57 -23.00 -13.06
N ARG A 295 5.82 -23.41 -13.26
CA ARG A 295 6.37 -24.68 -12.78
C ARG A 295 6.36 -24.75 -11.25
N ILE A 296 6.90 -23.76 -10.59
CA ILE A 296 7.04 -23.70 -9.13
C ILE A 296 5.69 -23.58 -8.43
N MET A 297 4.82 -22.68 -8.91
CA MET A 297 3.51 -22.47 -8.27
C MET A 297 2.59 -23.69 -8.41
N ARG A 298 2.78 -24.52 -9.43
CA ARG A 298 2.05 -25.79 -9.60
C ARG A 298 2.58 -26.94 -8.72
N LEU A 299 3.66 -26.75 -7.98
CA LEU A 299 4.08 -27.66 -6.92
C LEU A 299 3.30 -27.44 -5.60
N ILE A 300 2.50 -26.37 -5.53
CA ILE A 300 1.65 -26.10 -4.37
C ILE A 300 0.46 -27.06 -4.40
N PRO A 301 0.23 -27.86 -3.33
CA PRO A 301 -0.90 -28.78 -3.27
C PRO A 301 -2.24 -28.08 -3.48
N GLY A 302 -3.02 -28.56 -4.43
CA GLY A 302 -4.27 -27.95 -4.88
C GLY A 302 -4.13 -26.93 -6.00
N LEU A 303 -2.90 -26.65 -6.48
CA LEU A 303 -2.62 -25.76 -7.61
C LEU A 303 -1.90 -26.50 -8.79
N GLU A 304 -1.86 -27.81 -8.81
CA GLU A 304 -1.17 -28.62 -9.80
C GLU A 304 -1.61 -28.32 -11.24
N ASN A 305 -2.91 -28.06 -11.38
CA ASN A 305 -3.54 -27.73 -12.68
C ASN A 305 -3.96 -26.24 -12.77
N ALA A 306 -3.52 -25.41 -11.83
CA ALA A 306 -3.96 -24.02 -11.76
C ALA A 306 -3.59 -23.22 -13.01
N GLU A 307 -4.51 -22.34 -13.42
CA GLU A 307 -4.29 -21.31 -14.42
C GLU A 307 -4.04 -19.97 -13.71
N PHE A 308 -2.96 -19.29 -14.11
CA PHE A 308 -2.57 -18.03 -13.52
C PHE A 308 -3.04 -16.88 -14.41
N LEU A 309 -3.95 -16.06 -13.88
CA LEU A 309 -4.47 -14.86 -14.53
C LEU A 309 -3.40 -13.75 -14.55
N ARG A 310 -2.52 -13.76 -13.57
CA ARG A 310 -1.40 -12.84 -13.45
C ARG A 310 -0.19 -13.54 -12.82
N TYR A 311 0.98 -13.27 -13.36
CA TYR A 311 2.26 -13.69 -12.78
C TYR A 311 2.88 -12.57 -11.95
N GLY A 312 3.81 -12.94 -11.07
CA GLY A 312 4.63 -12.00 -10.34
C GLY A 312 5.52 -11.18 -11.28
N GLN A 313 5.68 -9.90 -10.97
CA GLN A 313 6.52 -8.97 -11.73
C GLN A 313 7.30 -8.06 -10.78
N ILE A 314 8.53 -7.72 -11.15
CA ILE A 314 9.35 -6.73 -10.45
C ILE A 314 9.00 -5.34 -10.96
N HIS A 315 8.93 -4.39 -10.03
CA HIS A 315 8.84 -2.98 -10.34
C HIS A 315 9.92 -2.19 -9.62
N ARG A 316 10.47 -1.20 -10.31
CA ARG A 316 11.36 -0.23 -9.73
C ARG A 316 10.54 0.91 -9.16
N ASN A 317 10.51 1.03 -7.85
CA ASN A 317 9.80 2.08 -7.14
C ASN A 317 10.71 3.28 -6.90
N THR A 318 10.25 4.47 -7.30
CA THR A 318 11.00 5.72 -7.12
C THR A 318 10.43 6.49 -5.94
N TYR A 319 11.30 7.06 -5.10
CA TYR A 319 10.92 7.98 -4.03
C TYR A 319 11.96 9.08 -3.86
N ILE A 320 11.61 10.16 -3.16
CA ILE A 320 12.51 11.28 -2.86
C ILE A 320 13.13 11.10 -1.47
N ASN A 321 14.26 11.76 -1.22
CA ASN A 321 14.82 11.85 0.13
C ASN A 321 14.03 12.87 0.96
N ALA A 322 12.81 12.49 1.34
CA ALA A 322 11.84 13.39 1.94
C ALA A 322 12.32 14.09 3.22
N PRO A 323 13.07 13.47 4.16
CA PRO A 323 13.56 14.17 5.34
C PRO A 323 14.48 15.36 5.02
N ALA A 324 15.23 15.28 3.93
CA ALA A 324 16.05 16.40 3.48
C ALA A 324 15.23 17.52 2.82
N LEU A 325 14.08 17.18 2.25
CA LEU A 325 13.33 18.04 1.34
C LEU A 325 12.04 18.61 1.93
N LEU A 326 11.29 17.81 2.70
CA LEU A 326 9.94 18.15 3.15
C LEU A 326 9.91 18.61 4.61
N ASP A 327 8.97 19.49 4.92
CA ASP A 327 8.57 19.78 6.30
C ASP A 327 7.47 18.81 6.80
N GLY A 328 7.08 18.93 8.07
CA GLY A 328 6.07 18.05 8.69
C GLY A 328 4.65 18.20 8.13
N THR A 329 4.41 19.15 7.24
CA THR A 329 3.14 19.33 6.50
C THR A 329 3.18 18.71 5.09
N LEU A 330 4.27 18.01 4.75
CA LEU A 330 4.57 17.43 3.44
C LEU A 330 4.87 18.46 2.34
N ARG A 331 5.13 19.69 2.74
CA ARG A 331 5.48 20.80 1.87
C ARG A 331 6.98 20.81 1.57
N LEU A 332 7.35 21.09 0.33
CA LEU A 332 8.74 21.24 -0.08
C LEU A 332 9.34 22.50 0.53
N ARG A 333 10.42 22.39 1.31
CA ARG A 333 11.05 23.52 2.02
C ARG A 333 11.54 24.62 1.07
N ALA A 334 12.09 24.23 -0.08
CA ALA A 334 12.62 25.15 -1.08
C ALA A 334 11.52 25.85 -1.90
N HIS A 335 10.36 25.22 -2.06
CA HIS A 335 9.26 25.71 -2.90
C HIS A 335 7.92 25.55 -2.17
N PRO A 336 7.49 26.58 -1.41
CA PRO A 336 6.35 26.50 -0.50
C PRO A 336 4.99 26.21 -1.16
N HIS A 337 4.88 26.30 -2.47
CA HIS A 337 3.65 25.99 -3.21
C HIS A 337 3.59 24.51 -3.66
N VAL A 338 4.66 23.72 -3.42
CA VAL A 338 4.77 22.33 -3.85
C VAL A 338 4.72 21.39 -2.66
N PHE A 339 3.82 20.39 -2.74
CA PHE A 339 3.67 19.32 -1.76
C PHE A 339 3.93 17.98 -2.41
N PHE A 340 4.33 17.00 -1.61
CA PHE A 340 4.49 15.60 -2.03
C PHE A 340 3.58 14.69 -1.24
N ALA A 341 2.98 13.69 -1.90
CA ALA A 341 2.11 12.73 -1.25
C ALA A 341 2.22 11.33 -1.87
N GLY A 342 1.87 10.31 -1.11
CA GLY A 342 1.94 8.93 -1.54
C GLY A 342 3.34 8.36 -1.51
N GLN A 343 3.53 7.23 -2.19
CA GLN A 343 4.77 6.46 -2.12
C GLN A 343 6.00 7.22 -2.60
N ILE A 344 5.83 8.20 -3.49
CA ILE A 344 6.92 9.10 -3.92
C ILE A 344 7.55 9.86 -2.74
N SER A 345 6.81 10.13 -1.66
CA SER A 345 7.32 10.76 -0.45
C SER A 345 8.03 9.80 0.51
N GLY A 346 8.10 8.49 0.18
CA GLY A 346 8.75 7.48 1.01
C GLY A 346 7.83 6.88 2.08
N VAL A 347 6.53 6.88 1.88
CA VAL A 347 5.63 5.97 2.59
C VAL A 347 5.48 4.68 1.82
N GLU A 348 5.27 3.57 2.54
CA GLU A 348 4.98 2.28 1.93
C GLU A 348 3.60 1.79 2.37
N GLY A 349 2.77 1.47 1.38
CA GLY A 349 1.43 0.95 1.59
C GLY A 349 0.31 1.87 1.12
N TYR A 350 -0.83 1.25 0.83
CA TYR A 350 -1.99 1.94 0.26
C TYR A 350 -2.62 2.93 1.24
N VAL A 351 -2.79 2.52 2.51
CA VAL A 351 -3.41 3.39 3.53
C VAL A 351 -2.51 4.58 3.84
N GLU A 352 -1.19 4.38 3.88
CA GLU A 352 -0.19 5.42 4.08
C GLU A 352 -0.17 6.41 2.89
N SER A 353 -0.38 5.90 1.67
CA SER A 353 -0.51 6.75 0.48
C SER A 353 -1.77 7.60 0.52
N ILE A 354 -2.92 7.00 0.89
CA ILE A 354 -4.18 7.74 1.12
C ILE A 354 -3.97 8.81 2.19
N ALA A 355 -3.36 8.44 3.31
CA ALA A 355 -3.11 9.32 4.45
C ALA A 355 -2.30 10.56 4.07
N THR A 356 -1.20 10.38 3.36
CA THR A 356 -0.37 11.50 2.91
C THR A 356 -1.06 12.35 1.85
N GLY A 357 -1.91 11.75 1.01
CA GLY A 357 -2.77 12.48 0.07
C GLY A 357 -3.74 13.40 0.78
N LEU A 358 -4.45 12.88 1.80
CA LEU A 358 -5.34 13.65 2.64
C LEU A 358 -4.61 14.82 3.32
N VAL A 359 -3.48 14.52 3.98
CA VAL A 359 -2.69 15.55 4.70
C VAL A 359 -2.19 16.63 3.76
N ALA A 360 -1.66 16.28 2.59
CA ALA A 360 -1.19 17.25 1.60
C ALA A 360 -2.33 18.12 1.06
N GLY A 361 -3.49 17.51 0.76
CA GLY A 361 -4.68 18.23 0.30
C GLY A 361 -5.20 19.22 1.32
N VAL A 362 -5.34 18.82 2.58
CA VAL A 362 -5.81 19.68 3.69
C VAL A 362 -4.82 20.82 3.94
N ASN A 363 -3.51 20.52 4.00
CA ASN A 363 -2.49 21.54 4.25
C ASN A 363 -2.39 22.55 3.11
N LEU A 364 -2.46 22.10 1.85
CA LEU A 364 -2.44 23.04 0.73
C LEU A 364 -3.71 23.91 0.71
N ALA A 365 -4.88 23.36 1.04
CA ALA A 365 -6.11 24.13 1.18
C ALA A 365 -5.99 25.21 2.27
N ALA A 366 -5.49 24.86 3.45
CA ALA A 366 -5.26 25.79 4.56
C ALA A 366 -4.27 26.89 4.16
N GLN A 367 -3.17 26.54 3.48
CA GLN A 367 -2.22 27.54 2.97
C GLN A 367 -2.87 28.52 2.01
N LEU A 368 -3.67 28.03 1.06
CA LEU A 368 -4.37 28.90 0.08
C LEU A 368 -5.47 29.74 0.71
N ALA A 369 -6.05 29.28 1.81
CA ALA A 369 -6.97 30.07 2.64
C ALA A 369 -6.24 31.16 3.46
N GLY A 370 -4.91 31.14 3.53
CA GLY A 370 -4.10 32.05 4.32
C GLY A 370 -3.97 31.65 5.79
N GLU A 371 -4.27 30.40 6.11
CA GLU A 371 -4.15 29.84 7.44
C GLU A 371 -2.70 29.43 7.75
N GLN A 372 -2.35 29.43 9.03
CA GLN A 372 -1.06 28.95 9.46
C GLN A 372 -1.02 27.41 9.42
N LEU A 373 -0.12 26.86 8.63
CA LEU A 373 0.10 25.41 8.61
C LEU A 373 0.64 24.91 9.95
N ARG A 374 0.03 23.86 10.48
CA ARG A 374 0.46 23.18 11.70
C ARG A 374 0.56 21.68 11.43
N PRO A 375 1.70 21.06 11.70
CA PRO A 375 1.80 19.61 11.66
C PRO A 375 0.78 18.97 12.61
N LEU A 376 0.25 17.81 12.20
CA LEU A 376 -0.61 17.02 13.08
C LEU A 376 0.14 16.56 14.34
N PRO A 377 -0.57 16.40 15.48
CA PRO A 377 0.05 15.93 16.73
C PRO A 377 0.77 14.59 16.54
N ARG A 378 1.98 14.48 17.09
CA ARG A 378 2.79 13.26 16.96
C ARG A 378 2.17 12.02 17.58
N GLU A 379 1.26 12.18 18.50
CA GLU A 379 0.49 11.11 19.12
C GLU A 379 -0.48 10.45 18.14
N THR A 380 -0.87 11.14 17.06
CA THR A 380 -1.71 10.57 16.01
C THR A 380 -0.90 9.69 15.03
N ALA A 381 -1.54 8.74 14.37
CA ALA A 381 -0.89 7.93 13.33
C ALA A 381 -0.46 8.78 12.13
N LEU A 382 -1.31 9.72 11.70
CA LEU A 382 -1.01 10.69 10.65
C LEU A 382 0.19 11.57 11.03
N GLY A 383 0.21 12.12 12.25
CA GLY A 383 1.30 12.96 12.73
C GLY A 383 2.61 12.20 12.89
N SER A 384 2.58 10.97 13.42
CA SER A 384 3.74 10.09 13.53
C SER A 384 4.33 9.73 12.15
N LEU A 385 3.46 9.43 11.17
CA LEU A 385 3.88 9.13 9.81
C LEU A 385 4.54 10.35 9.14
N CYS A 386 3.89 11.52 9.20
CA CYS A 386 4.43 12.77 8.65
C CYS A 386 5.74 13.19 9.32
N HIS A 387 5.85 12.96 10.65
CA HIS A 387 7.09 13.20 11.36
C HIS A 387 8.23 12.30 10.89
N TYR A 388 7.98 11.00 10.69
CA TYR A 388 8.98 10.10 10.12
C TYR A 388 9.46 10.57 8.75
N ILE A 389 8.53 10.89 7.84
CA ILE A 389 8.83 11.38 6.49
C ILE A 389 9.74 12.62 6.52
N SER A 390 9.53 13.53 7.48
CA SER A 390 10.20 14.84 7.49
C SER A 390 11.41 14.95 8.45
N HIS A 391 11.63 13.95 9.34
CA HIS A 391 12.66 14.01 10.40
C HIS A 391 13.52 12.75 10.52
N ALA A 392 13.31 11.69 9.74
CA ALA A 392 14.20 10.54 9.71
C ALA A 392 15.61 10.94 9.27
N ASP A 393 16.63 10.11 9.57
CA ASP A 393 18.01 10.36 9.10
C ASP A 393 18.06 10.28 7.56
N PRO A 394 18.34 11.38 6.85
CA PRO A 394 18.36 11.41 5.39
C PRO A 394 19.35 10.42 4.76
N ARG A 395 20.40 10.01 5.51
CA ARG A 395 21.42 9.08 5.02
C ARG A 395 20.98 7.63 5.06
N LYS A 396 19.91 7.34 5.83
CA LYS A 396 19.38 5.99 6.04
C LYS A 396 17.88 5.91 5.75
N TYR A 397 17.37 6.93 5.06
CA TYR A 397 15.94 7.02 4.78
C TYR A 397 15.47 5.87 3.90
N GLN A 398 14.47 5.17 4.36
CA GLN A 398 13.79 4.10 3.64
C GLN A 398 12.28 4.28 3.76
N PRO A 399 11.50 3.83 2.78
CA PRO A 399 10.05 3.85 2.89
C PRO A 399 9.56 3.13 4.14
N ALA A 400 8.52 3.67 4.77
CA ALA A 400 7.97 3.10 5.99
C ALA A 400 6.46 2.94 5.94
N ASN A 401 6.01 1.85 6.56
CA ASN A 401 4.62 1.64 6.94
C ASN A 401 4.35 2.28 8.31
N ILE A 402 3.09 2.60 8.58
CA ILE A 402 2.72 2.97 9.94
C ILE A 402 2.89 1.78 10.90
N ALA A 403 3.62 1.99 11.97
CA ALA A 403 3.88 1.02 13.01
C ALA A 403 3.99 1.72 14.37
N PHE A 404 3.75 1.00 15.47
CA PHE A 404 3.72 1.61 16.81
C PHE A 404 5.07 2.15 17.31
N ASP A 405 6.15 1.77 16.68
CA ASP A 405 7.51 2.29 16.98
C ASP A 405 7.74 3.71 16.42
N LEU A 406 6.88 4.19 15.52
CA LEU A 406 6.92 5.58 15.04
C LEU A 406 6.31 6.57 16.04
N PHE A 407 5.48 6.09 16.97
CA PHE A 407 4.79 6.94 17.93
C PHE A 407 5.71 7.39 19.06
N PRO A 408 5.45 8.53 19.71
CA PRO A 408 6.17 8.90 20.92
C PRO A 408 5.94 7.87 22.03
N PRO A 409 6.89 7.70 22.96
CA PRO A 409 6.70 6.84 24.11
C PRO A 409 5.58 7.34 25.00
N LEU A 410 4.80 6.41 25.58
CA LEU A 410 3.80 6.75 26.59
C LEU A 410 4.45 7.13 27.93
N GLU A 411 3.88 8.12 28.59
CA GLU A 411 4.25 8.53 29.94
C GLU A 411 2.99 8.46 30.86
N PRO A 412 2.97 7.53 31.84
CA PRO A 412 3.98 6.52 32.19
C PRO A 412 4.06 5.36 31.21
N ALA A 413 5.22 4.74 31.09
CA ALA A 413 5.44 3.61 30.21
C ALA A 413 4.64 2.36 30.65
N LEU A 414 3.90 1.74 29.72
CA LEU A 414 3.15 0.50 29.93
C LEU A 414 4.00 -0.71 29.50
N LYS A 415 4.08 -1.73 30.37
CA LYS A 415 4.89 -2.93 30.11
C LYS A 415 4.15 -3.93 29.18
N ASP A 416 2.85 -4.15 29.39
CA ASP A 416 2.09 -5.04 28.53
C ASP A 416 1.94 -4.45 27.13
N ARG A 417 2.23 -5.28 26.14
CA ARG A 417 2.20 -4.85 24.75
C ARG A 417 0.81 -4.45 24.28
N LYS A 418 -0.21 -5.24 24.66
CA LYS A 418 -1.59 -5.02 24.21
C LYS A 418 -2.18 -3.78 24.88
N GLU A 419 -1.95 -3.62 26.18
CA GLU A 419 -2.37 -2.43 26.93
C GLU A 419 -1.72 -1.18 26.35
N ARG A 420 -0.39 -1.23 26.10
CA ARG A 420 0.35 -0.12 25.47
C ARG A 420 -0.22 0.26 24.11
N GLN A 421 -0.48 -0.71 23.23
CA GLN A 421 -1.05 -0.45 21.90
C GLN A 421 -2.47 0.12 21.99
N THR A 422 -3.30 -0.40 22.92
CA THR A 422 -4.64 0.12 23.17
C THR A 422 -4.62 1.57 23.65
N GLU A 423 -3.71 1.91 24.56
CA GLU A 423 -3.57 3.26 25.07
C GLU A 423 -3.05 4.24 24.02
N ILE A 424 -2.09 3.83 23.18
CA ILE A 424 -1.66 4.65 22.04
C ILE A 424 -2.86 4.95 21.12
N CYS A 425 -3.67 3.94 20.80
CA CYS A 425 -4.84 4.13 19.95
C CYS A 425 -5.85 5.11 20.57
N ARG A 426 -6.12 5.01 21.87
CA ARG A 426 -7.03 5.91 22.60
C ARG A 426 -6.53 7.34 22.55
N LEU A 427 -5.29 7.56 22.96
CA LEU A 427 -4.66 8.87 23.00
C LEU A 427 -4.59 9.54 21.62
N ALA A 428 -4.23 8.76 20.59
CA ALA A 428 -4.14 9.25 19.23
C ALA A 428 -5.48 9.82 18.74
N LEU A 429 -6.57 9.10 18.98
CA LEU A 429 -7.90 9.52 18.56
C LEU A 429 -8.39 10.75 19.35
N GLU A 430 -8.08 10.83 20.64
CA GLU A 430 -8.36 12.05 21.45
C GLU A 430 -7.58 13.26 20.93
N LYS A 431 -6.28 13.10 20.65
CA LYS A 431 -5.45 14.19 20.13
C LYS A 431 -5.87 14.64 18.73
N LEU A 432 -6.38 13.75 17.90
CA LEU A 432 -6.96 14.13 16.63
C LEU A 432 -8.25 14.94 16.82
N ASP A 433 -9.15 14.50 17.70
CA ASP A 433 -10.41 15.19 17.99
C ASP A 433 -10.16 16.59 18.58
N GLU A 434 -9.19 16.73 19.52
CA GLU A 434 -8.74 18.03 20.04
C GLU A 434 -8.22 18.94 18.91
N HIS A 435 -7.37 18.40 18.01
CA HIS A 435 -6.82 19.16 16.90
C HIS A 435 -7.90 19.66 15.94
N MET A 436 -8.87 18.80 15.61
CA MET A 436 -9.99 19.17 14.75
C MET A 436 -10.88 20.25 15.38
N SER A 437 -11.13 20.17 16.72
CA SER A 437 -11.98 21.13 17.44
C SER A 437 -11.41 22.54 17.48
N VAL A 438 -10.09 22.69 17.39
CA VAL A 438 -9.43 24.01 17.35
C VAL A 438 -9.54 24.66 15.96
N HIS A 439 -9.90 23.89 14.94
CA HIS A 439 -9.94 24.31 13.54
C HIS A 439 -11.35 24.24 12.91
N ALA A 440 -12.37 23.86 13.69
CA ALA A 440 -13.78 23.97 13.35
C ALA A 440 -14.33 25.33 13.76
#